data_725a5d87175586e9c5138831e89e3808
#
_entry.id   725a5d87175586e9c5138831e89e3808
#
_cell.length_a   1.000
_cell.length_b   1.000
_cell.length_c   1.000
_cell.angle_alpha   90.00
_cell.angle_beta   90.00
_cell.angle_gamma   90.00
#
_symmetry.space_group_name_H-M   'P 1'
#
loop_
_entity.id
_entity.type
_entity.pdbx_description
1 polymer ?
#
loop_
_entity_poly.entity_id
_entity_poly.type
_entity_poly.pdbx_seq_one_letter_code
_entity_poly.pdbx_strand_id
1 'polypeptide(L)'
;TAAGISIMPKKFWDGKDFSKTTFEIPVGSGAYRIASIEAGRRITYERVKDYWAEDLPVNRGQNNFDIIRYDTYLDPEVQRQAFLAGEYMVRSEHSSRDWSTAYNTPAVERGDIQKEFLPDNLPVGMQAYVMNNRLPLFADWRVRKALQYGFDFQWLNRAMFYGAYSR
;
A
#
# COMPACT_ATOMS: atom_id res chain seq x y z
N THR A 1 14.26 2.57 15.91
CA THR A 1 13.90 3.85 16.55
C THR A 1 12.56 3.69 17.28
N ALA A 2 12.47 4.17 18.54
CA ALA A 2 11.26 4.06 19.37
C ALA A 2 10.01 4.71 18.72
N ALA A 3 10.21 5.67 17.81
CA ALA A 3 9.13 6.34 17.08
C ALA A 3 8.35 5.45 16.10
N GLY A 4 8.85 4.25 15.79
CA GLY A 4 8.14 3.27 14.94
C GLY A 4 7.29 2.27 15.72
N ILE A 5 7.23 2.38 17.04
CA ILE A 5 6.44 1.46 17.89
C ILE A 5 5.12 2.13 18.21
N SER A 6 4.01 1.44 17.90
CA SER A 6 2.67 1.92 18.24
C SER A 6 2.47 1.90 19.75
N ILE A 7 2.07 3.06 20.31
CA ILE A 7 1.72 3.18 21.72
C ILE A 7 0.27 2.71 21.90
N MET A 8 0.09 1.65 22.69
CA MET A 8 -1.22 1.03 22.90
C MET A 8 -1.75 1.35 24.30
N PRO A 9 -3.07 1.65 24.45
CA PRO A 9 -3.65 1.97 25.74
C PRO A 9 -3.69 0.73 26.65
N LYS A 10 -2.94 0.75 27.76
CA LYS A 10 -2.87 -0.36 28.71
C LYS A 10 -4.24 -0.84 29.14
N LYS A 11 -5.16 0.09 29.46
CA LYS A 11 -6.51 -0.24 29.95
C LYS A 11 -7.31 -1.13 28.99
N PHE A 12 -7.11 -0.97 27.68
CA PHE A 12 -7.79 -1.79 26.67
C PHE A 12 -7.12 -3.16 26.50
N TRP A 13 -5.78 -3.20 26.60
CA TRP A 13 -5.00 -4.40 26.30
C TRP A 13 -4.65 -5.26 27.51
N ASP A 14 -4.94 -4.76 28.73
CA ASP A 14 -4.63 -5.49 29.96
C ASP A 14 -5.38 -6.83 30.01
N GLY A 15 -4.65 -7.90 30.22
CA GLY A 15 -5.18 -9.27 30.25
C GLY A 15 -5.54 -9.86 28.88
N LYS A 16 -5.32 -9.17 27.76
CA LYS A 16 -5.56 -9.71 26.41
C LYS A 16 -4.32 -10.38 25.86
N ASP A 17 -4.54 -11.49 25.17
CA ASP A 17 -3.50 -12.24 24.47
C ASP A 17 -3.32 -11.69 23.04
N PHE A 18 -2.19 -11.03 22.79
CA PHE A 18 -1.84 -10.46 21.47
C PHE A 18 -1.67 -11.51 20.36
N SER A 19 -1.51 -12.77 20.71
CA SER A 19 -1.40 -13.84 19.71
C SER A 19 -2.75 -14.27 19.15
N LYS A 20 -3.85 -13.84 19.77
CA LYS A 20 -5.22 -14.17 19.36
C LYS A 20 -5.83 -13.04 18.55
N THR A 21 -6.41 -13.41 17.41
CA THR A 21 -7.21 -12.47 16.61
C THR A 21 -8.46 -12.05 17.41
N THR A 22 -8.73 -10.76 17.44
CA THR A 22 -9.96 -10.19 18.01
C THR A 22 -10.61 -9.23 17.02
N PHE A 23 -11.95 -9.16 17.05
CA PHE A 23 -12.72 -8.14 16.33
C PHE A 23 -13.20 -7.02 17.28
N GLU A 24 -12.73 -7.02 18.51
CA GLU A 24 -12.98 -5.90 19.41
C GLU A 24 -12.30 -4.63 18.85
N ILE A 25 -13.07 -3.57 18.79
CA ILE A 25 -12.57 -2.30 18.26
C ILE A 25 -11.62 -1.66 19.26
N PRO A 26 -10.32 -1.51 18.93
CA PRO A 26 -9.34 -0.91 19.84
C PRO A 26 -9.56 0.60 19.97
N VAL A 27 -9.21 1.13 21.11
CA VAL A 27 -9.14 2.57 21.33
C VAL A 27 -7.84 3.09 20.72
N GLY A 28 -7.94 4.03 19.80
CA GLY A 28 -6.81 4.73 19.18
C GLY A 28 -6.76 6.20 19.59
N SER A 29 -5.66 6.87 19.24
CA SER A 29 -5.47 8.31 19.45
C SER A 29 -5.42 9.10 18.12
N GLY A 30 -5.72 8.45 16.99
CA GLY A 30 -5.68 9.05 15.67
C GLY A 30 -6.93 9.85 15.33
N ALA A 31 -6.88 10.51 14.16
CA ALA A 31 -7.98 11.31 13.62
C ALA A 31 -9.20 10.45 13.18
N TYR A 32 -9.03 9.15 13.07
CA TYR A 32 -10.08 8.22 12.71
C TYR A 32 -10.19 7.11 13.74
N ARG A 33 -11.42 6.64 13.96
CA ARG A 33 -11.71 5.44 14.74
C ARG A 33 -12.43 4.41 13.88
N ILE A 34 -12.28 3.14 14.20
CA ILE A 34 -13.04 2.08 13.56
C ILE A 34 -14.50 2.20 13.99
N ALA A 35 -15.40 2.39 13.02
CA ALA A 35 -16.84 2.43 13.25
C ALA A 35 -17.46 1.04 13.18
N SER A 36 -17.00 0.20 12.21
CA SER A 36 -17.49 -1.18 12.07
C SER A 36 -16.45 -2.08 11.40
N ILE A 37 -16.53 -3.37 11.72
CA ILE A 37 -15.75 -4.44 11.11
C ILE A 37 -16.71 -5.52 10.61
N GLU A 38 -16.70 -5.76 9.30
CA GLU A 38 -17.32 -6.93 8.67
C GLU A 38 -16.19 -7.89 8.29
N ALA A 39 -16.01 -8.96 9.07
CA ALA A 39 -14.88 -9.88 8.93
C ALA A 39 -14.70 -10.38 7.50
N GLY A 40 -13.48 -10.24 6.97
CA GLY A 40 -13.11 -10.66 5.60
C GLY A 40 -13.75 -9.84 4.48
N ARG A 41 -14.54 -8.82 4.79
CA ARG A 41 -15.27 -8.04 3.78
C ARG A 41 -14.96 -6.56 3.82
N ARG A 42 -15.13 -5.91 4.99
CA ARG A 42 -15.09 -4.45 5.08
C ARG A 42 -14.64 -3.96 6.43
N ILE A 43 -13.90 -2.85 6.43
CA ILE A 43 -13.65 -2.04 7.62
C ILE A 43 -14.05 -0.62 7.31
N THR A 44 -14.87 -0.02 8.19
CA THR A 44 -15.29 1.37 8.08
C THR A 44 -14.68 2.18 9.21
N TYR A 45 -14.05 3.28 8.84
CA TYR A 45 -13.53 4.28 9.77
C TYR A 45 -14.39 5.53 9.72
N GLU A 46 -14.57 6.18 10.86
CA GLU A 46 -15.19 7.49 10.95
C GLU A 46 -14.23 8.51 11.56
N ARG A 47 -14.35 9.76 11.14
CA ARG A 47 -13.51 10.84 11.64
C ARG A 47 -13.92 11.21 13.08
N VAL A 48 -12.92 11.42 13.92
CA VAL A 48 -13.08 11.90 15.30
C VAL A 48 -13.22 13.42 15.25
N LYS A 49 -14.41 13.94 15.58
CA LYS A 49 -14.74 15.36 15.44
C LYS A 49 -14.00 16.26 16.42
N ASP A 50 -13.58 15.72 17.56
CA ASP A 50 -12.83 16.38 18.63
C ASP A 50 -11.38 15.86 18.68
N TYR A 51 -10.79 15.63 17.52
CA TYR A 51 -9.43 15.11 17.44
C TYR A 51 -8.45 16.08 18.08
N TRP A 52 -7.74 15.61 19.12
CA TRP A 52 -6.85 16.43 19.97
C TRP A 52 -5.71 17.14 19.20
N ALA A 53 -5.33 16.62 18.05
CA ALA A 53 -4.21 17.14 17.25
C ALA A 53 -4.66 17.86 15.96
N GLU A 54 -5.95 18.19 15.81
CA GLU A 54 -6.49 18.79 14.59
C GLU A 54 -5.78 20.11 14.22
N ASP A 55 -5.54 20.95 15.24
CA ASP A 55 -4.93 22.27 15.06
C ASP A 55 -3.40 22.27 14.96
N LEU A 56 -2.75 21.11 15.12
CA LEU A 56 -1.31 21.02 14.99
C LEU A 56 -0.89 21.34 13.54
N PRO A 57 0.19 22.12 13.32
CA PRO A 57 0.63 22.52 11.99
C PRO A 57 0.82 21.37 11.01
N VAL A 58 1.24 20.20 11.50
CA VAL A 58 1.46 18.98 10.70
C VAL A 58 0.17 18.30 10.22
N ASN A 59 -0.98 18.62 10.86
CA ASN A 59 -2.26 17.98 10.57
C ASN A 59 -3.23 18.92 9.84
N ARG A 60 -2.89 20.21 9.73
CA ARG A 60 -3.75 21.19 9.04
C ARG A 60 -3.94 20.81 7.59
N GLY A 61 -5.20 20.78 7.14
CA GLY A 61 -5.57 20.40 5.77
C GLY A 61 -5.57 18.89 5.50
N GLN A 62 -5.37 18.06 6.55
CA GLN A 62 -5.48 16.62 6.50
C GLN A 62 -6.82 16.13 7.05
N ASN A 63 -7.06 14.82 6.97
CA ASN A 63 -8.24 14.16 7.55
C ASN A 63 -9.57 14.73 7.07
N ASN A 64 -9.70 15.00 5.76
CA ASN A 64 -10.84 15.72 5.17
C ASN A 64 -12.10 14.87 4.98
N PHE A 65 -12.00 13.55 5.05
CA PHE A 65 -13.12 12.63 4.85
C PHE A 65 -13.80 12.32 6.19
N ASP A 66 -15.13 12.33 6.23
CA ASP A 66 -15.87 11.92 7.43
C ASP A 66 -15.88 10.41 7.59
N ILE A 67 -15.92 9.67 6.49
CA ILE A 67 -15.94 8.21 6.47
C ILE A 67 -14.89 7.70 5.47
N ILE A 68 -14.09 6.73 5.90
CA ILE A 68 -13.16 5.99 5.03
C ILE A 68 -13.57 4.51 5.10
N ARG A 69 -13.85 3.92 3.96
CA ARG A 69 -14.26 2.52 3.83
C ARG A 69 -13.21 1.73 3.05
N TYR A 70 -12.77 0.64 3.64
CA TYR A 70 -11.91 -0.33 2.98
C TYR A 70 -12.69 -1.60 2.69
N ASP A 71 -12.90 -1.90 1.41
CA ASP A 71 -13.51 -3.14 0.95
C ASP A 71 -12.42 -4.14 0.55
N THR A 72 -12.55 -5.37 1.01
CA THR A 72 -11.58 -6.45 0.74
C THR A 72 -12.09 -7.33 -0.39
N TYR A 73 -11.25 -7.56 -1.38
CA TYR A 73 -11.50 -8.48 -2.49
C TYR A 73 -10.44 -9.58 -2.48
N LEU A 74 -10.84 -10.82 -2.69
CA LEU A 74 -9.92 -11.96 -2.75
C LEU A 74 -9.22 -12.05 -4.12
N ASP A 75 -9.88 -11.59 -5.17
CA ASP A 75 -9.38 -11.64 -6.54
C ASP A 75 -9.08 -10.21 -7.04
N PRO A 76 -7.84 -9.92 -7.48
CA PRO A 76 -7.45 -8.60 -7.98
C PRO A 76 -8.22 -8.18 -9.25
N GLU A 77 -8.64 -9.13 -10.10
CA GLU A 77 -9.44 -8.84 -11.29
C GLU A 77 -10.84 -8.39 -10.90
N VAL A 78 -11.49 -9.10 -9.98
CA VAL A 78 -12.80 -8.71 -9.43
C VAL A 78 -12.71 -7.35 -8.75
N GLN A 79 -11.64 -7.09 -8.01
CA GLN A 79 -11.39 -5.80 -7.40
C GLN A 79 -11.29 -4.69 -8.46
N ARG A 80 -10.58 -4.92 -9.56
CA ARG A 80 -10.45 -3.95 -10.65
C ARG A 80 -11.79 -3.69 -11.33
N GLN A 81 -12.57 -4.74 -11.60
CA GLN A 81 -13.90 -4.59 -12.20
C GLN A 81 -14.84 -3.80 -11.30
N ALA A 82 -14.81 -4.02 -9.99
CA ALA A 82 -15.57 -3.25 -9.03
C ALA A 82 -15.17 -1.75 -9.05
N PHE A 83 -13.87 -1.44 -9.18
CA PHE A 83 -13.41 -0.06 -9.36
C PHE A 83 -13.95 0.57 -10.64
N LEU A 84 -13.83 -0.13 -11.77
CA LEU A 84 -14.33 0.34 -13.05
C LEU A 84 -15.86 0.52 -13.08
N ALA A 85 -16.59 -0.23 -12.24
CA ALA A 85 -18.02 -0.09 -12.02
C ALA A 85 -18.39 1.04 -11.04
N GLY A 86 -17.41 1.71 -10.42
CA GLY A 86 -17.65 2.80 -9.47
C GLY A 86 -18.01 2.38 -8.05
N GLU A 87 -17.77 1.12 -7.68
CA GLU A 87 -18.08 0.60 -6.34
C GLU A 87 -17.20 1.25 -5.24
N TYR A 88 -16.01 1.72 -5.61
CA TYR A 88 -15.11 2.48 -4.76
C TYR A 88 -14.30 3.50 -5.55
N MET A 89 -13.82 4.56 -4.90
CA MET A 89 -13.33 5.77 -5.55
C MET A 89 -11.81 5.82 -5.74
N VAL A 90 -11.03 5.10 -4.97
CA VAL A 90 -9.56 5.19 -5.01
C VAL A 90 -8.95 3.79 -5.13
N ARG A 91 -8.08 3.61 -6.11
CA ARG A 91 -7.34 2.38 -6.34
C ARG A 91 -5.85 2.68 -6.53
N SER A 92 -5.00 2.03 -5.76
CA SER A 92 -3.56 1.97 -6.04
C SER A 92 -3.29 0.79 -6.97
N GLU A 93 -2.71 1.06 -8.14
CA GLU A 93 -2.34 0.00 -9.08
C GLU A 93 -0.86 -0.33 -8.97
N HIS A 94 -0.55 -1.59 -8.70
CA HIS A 94 0.81 -2.09 -8.52
C HIS A 94 1.28 -2.98 -9.69
N SER A 95 0.39 -3.30 -10.63
CA SER A 95 0.70 -4.08 -11.81
C SER A 95 1.05 -3.17 -12.98
N SER A 96 2.29 -3.18 -13.44
CA SER A 96 2.72 -2.43 -14.63
C SER A 96 1.92 -2.80 -15.86
N ARG A 97 1.56 -4.09 -16.01
CA ARG A 97 0.70 -4.57 -17.08
C ARG A 97 -0.67 -3.92 -17.01
N ASP A 98 -1.33 -4.02 -15.87
CA ASP A 98 -2.71 -3.52 -15.73
C ASP A 98 -2.72 -1.99 -15.81
N TRP A 99 -1.73 -1.31 -15.24
CA TRP A 99 -1.53 0.13 -15.44
C TRP A 99 -1.47 0.51 -16.92
N SER A 100 -0.75 -0.26 -17.72
CA SER A 100 -0.55 0.04 -19.15
C SER A 100 -1.71 -0.37 -20.03
N THR A 101 -2.49 -1.39 -19.65
CA THR A 101 -3.47 -2.01 -20.56
C THR A 101 -4.92 -2.00 -20.08
N ALA A 102 -5.15 -2.02 -18.77
CA ALA A 102 -6.49 -2.28 -18.23
C ALA A 102 -7.36 -1.03 -18.05
N TYR A 103 -6.74 0.16 -18.09
CA TYR A 103 -7.44 1.44 -17.88
C TYR A 103 -7.67 2.23 -19.17
N ASN A 104 -7.55 1.59 -20.33
CA ASN A 104 -7.91 2.19 -21.62
C ASN A 104 -9.41 1.99 -21.86
N THR A 105 -10.24 2.70 -21.09
CA THR A 105 -11.69 2.56 -21.08
C THR A 105 -12.38 3.88 -21.39
N PRO A 106 -13.61 3.86 -21.91
CA PRO A 106 -14.35 5.10 -22.16
C PRO A 106 -14.52 5.98 -20.92
N ALA A 107 -14.54 5.41 -19.71
CA ALA A 107 -14.63 6.18 -18.46
C ALA A 107 -13.35 7.01 -18.20
N VAL A 108 -12.18 6.47 -18.54
CA VAL A 108 -10.91 7.22 -18.47
C VAL A 108 -10.85 8.30 -19.57
N GLU A 109 -11.30 7.97 -20.78
CA GLU A 109 -11.34 8.92 -21.90
C GLU A 109 -12.24 10.12 -21.63
N ARG A 110 -13.38 9.91 -20.94
CA ARG A 110 -14.30 10.98 -20.53
C ARG A 110 -13.83 11.76 -19.29
N GLY A 111 -12.80 11.27 -18.58
CA GLY A 111 -12.33 11.88 -17.34
C GLY A 111 -13.13 11.49 -16.09
N ASP A 112 -14.06 10.50 -16.19
CA ASP A 112 -14.79 9.96 -15.03
C ASP A 112 -13.83 9.22 -14.09
N ILE A 113 -12.76 8.64 -14.64
CA ILE A 113 -11.65 8.02 -13.92
C ILE A 113 -10.37 8.76 -14.29
N GLN A 114 -9.69 9.29 -13.28
CA GLN A 114 -8.39 9.93 -13.45
C GLN A 114 -7.29 8.91 -13.15
N LYS A 115 -6.34 8.79 -14.09
CA LYS A 115 -5.18 7.92 -13.99
C LYS A 115 -3.95 8.79 -13.80
N GLU A 116 -3.40 8.79 -12.59
CA GLU A 116 -2.28 9.66 -12.24
C GLU A 116 -1.09 8.87 -11.70
N PHE A 117 0.10 9.29 -12.07
CA PHE A 117 1.33 8.89 -11.42
C PHE A 117 1.70 9.96 -10.40
N LEU A 118 1.63 9.59 -9.12
CA LEU A 118 1.96 10.49 -8.02
C LEU A 118 3.41 10.28 -7.59
N PRO A 119 4.34 11.14 -8.02
CA PRO A 119 5.72 11.03 -7.58
C PRO A 119 5.82 11.38 -6.10
N ASP A 120 6.61 10.61 -5.37
CA ASP A 120 6.95 10.92 -3.99
C ASP A 120 8.47 11.00 -3.81
N ASN A 121 8.92 11.56 -2.69
CA ASN A 121 10.33 11.65 -2.31
C ASN A 121 10.66 10.69 -1.15
N LEU A 122 9.87 9.66 -0.96
CA LEU A 122 10.13 8.67 0.08
C LEU A 122 11.32 7.80 -0.32
N PRO A 123 12.07 7.28 0.65
CA PRO A 123 13.13 6.32 0.37
C PRO A 123 12.56 5.09 -0.35
N VAL A 124 13.07 4.81 -1.54
CA VAL A 124 12.65 3.68 -2.36
C VAL A 124 13.25 2.40 -1.80
N GLY A 125 12.42 1.38 -1.63
CA GLY A 125 12.88 0.03 -1.32
C GLY A 125 13.64 -0.59 -2.50
N MET A 126 14.52 -1.54 -2.20
CA MET A 126 15.26 -2.28 -3.21
C MET A 126 14.66 -3.69 -3.36
N GLN A 127 14.33 -4.08 -4.58
CA GLN A 127 14.05 -5.48 -4.94
C GLN A 127 15.28 -6.06 -5.64
N ALA A 128 15.89 -7.06 -5.05
CA ALA A 128 17.12 -7.65 -5.58
C ALA A 128 17.31 -9.11 -5.16
N TYR A 129 18.06 -9.85 -5.95
CA TYR A 129 18.62 -11.13 -5.51
C TYR A 129 19.83 -10.87 -4.62
N VAL A 130 19.64 -11.02 -3.31
CA VAL A 130 20.71 -10.80 -2.32
C VAL A 130 21.61 -12.01 -2.28
N MET A 131 22.87 -11.84 -2.66
CA MET A 131 23.85 -12.93 -2.66
C MET A 131 24.54 -13.02 -1.29
N ASN A 132 24.52 -14.22 -0.69
CA ASN A 132 25.17 -14.48 0.57
C ASN A 132 26.71 -14.53 0.40
N ASN A 133 27.39 -13.44 0.67
CA ASN A 133 28.84 -13.31 0.52
C ASN A 133 29.66 -14.22 1.45
N ARG A 134 29.05 -14.90 2.42
CA ARG A 134 29.68 -15.91 3.27
C ARG A 134 29.90 -17.24 2.54
N LEU A 135 29.18 -17.46 1.46
CA LEU A 135 29.39 -18.64 0.60
C LEU A 135 30.62 -18.39 -0.28
N PRO A 136 31.58 -19.36 -0.39
CA PRO A 136 32.79 -19.19 -1.21
C PRO A 136 32.51 -18.78 -2.65
N LEU A 137 31.46 -19.31 -3.26
CA LEU A 137 31.02 -18.96 -4.60
C LEU A 137 30.73 -17.46 -4.76
N PHE A 138 30.09 -16.85 -3.77
CA PHE A 138 29.70 -15.44 -3.81
C PHE A 138 30.64 -14.50 -3.09
N ALA A 139 31.69 -15.01 -2.44
CA ALA A 139 32.73 -14.20 -1.84
C ALA A 139 33.50 -13.41 -2.92
N ASP A 140 33.74 -14.03 -4.09
CA ASP A 140 34.37 -13.35 -5.20
C ASP A 140 33.40 -12.37 -5.90
N TRP A 141 33.73 -11.08 -5.88
CA TRP A 141 32.93 -10.03 -6.50
C TRP A 141 32.75 -10.22 -8.00
N ARG A 142 33.71 -10.88 -8.69
CA ARG A 142 33.66 -11.14 -10.14
C ARG A 142 32.50 -12.07 -10.50
N VAL A 143 32.23 -13.08 -9.66
CA VAL A 143 31.09 -13.98 -9.81
C VAL A 143 29.78 -13.20 -9.70
N ARG A 144 29.66 -12.34 -8.68
CA ARG A 144 28.48 -11.49 -8.50
C ARG A 144 28.26 -10.54 -9.69
N LYS A 145 29.35 -9.96 -10.19
CA LYS A 145 29.32 -9.09 -11.37
C LYS A 145 28.93 -9.84 -12.63
N ALA A 146 29.43 -11.07 -12.83
CA ALA A 146 29.04 -11.91 -13.97
C ALA A 146 27.54 -12.23 -13.97
N LEU A 147 26.95 -12.53 -12.79
CA LEU A 147 25.51 -12.73 -12.67
C LEU A 147 24.71 -11.45 -12.98
N GLN A 148 25.23 -10.28 -12.62
CA GLN A 148 24.62 -9.00 -12.98
C GLN A 148 24.57 -8.79 -14.50
N TYR A 149 25.62 -9.18 -15.24
CA TYR A 149 25.63 -9.10 -16.70
C TYR A 149 24.69 -10.10 -17.37
N GLY A 150 24.39 -11.21 -16.72
CA GLY A 150 23.40 -12.18 -17.18
C GLY A 150 21.95 -11.70 -17.06
N PHE A 151 21.70 -10.59 -16.33
CA PHE A 151 20.36 -10.05 -16.12
C PHE A 151 20.08 -8.93 -17.14
N ASP A 152 19.31 -9.24 -18.18
CA ASP A 152 18.87 -8.26 -19.17
C ASP A 152 17.67 -7.45 -18.66
N PHE A 153 17.98 -6.37 -17.90
CA PHE A 153 16.97 -5.45 -17.40
C PHE A 153 16.19 -4.78 -18.53
N GLN A 154 16.84 -4.44 -19.63
CA GLN A 154 16.21 -3.73 -20.74
C GLN A 154 15.12 -4.57 -21.41
N TRP A 155 15.44 -5.83 -21.65
CA TRP A 155 14.47 -6.78 -22.17
C TRP A 155 13.32 -6.99 -21.19
N LEU A 156 13.63 -7.25 -19.92
CA LEU A 156 12.64 -7.48 -18.87
C LEU A 156 11.70 -6.28 -18.71
N ASN A 157 12.28 -5.07 -18.69
CA ASN A 157 11.48 -3.85 -18.55
C ASN A 157 10.52 -3.67 -19.74
N ARG A 158 10.97 -3.92 -20.97
CA ARG A 158 10.09 -3.85 -22.14
C ARG A 158 9.05 -4.96 -22.18
N ALA A 159 9.47 -6.22 -21.97
CA ALA A 159 8.62 -7.39 -22.16
C ALA A 159 7.63 -7.63 -21.03
N MET A 160 8.03 -7.34 -19.78
CA MET A 160 7.25 -7.69 -18.59
C MET A 160 6.69 -6.46 -17.86
N PHE A 161 7.39 -5.34 -17.90
CA PHE A 161 7.03 -4.16 -17.11
C PHE A 161 6.55 -2.97 -17.94
N TYR A 162 6.38 -3.17 -19.25
CA TYR A 162 5.83 -2.15 -20.16
C TYR A 162 6.61 -0.81 -20.12
N GLY A 163 7.91 -0.87 -19.85
CA GLY A 163 8.75 0.32 -19.74
C GLY A 163 8.60 1.12 -18.46
N ALA A 164 7.90 0.59 -17.45
CA ALA A 164 7.55 1.34 -16.25
C ALA A 164 8.73 1.70 -15.33
N TYR A 165 9.89 1.05 -15.49
CA TYR A 165 11.05 1.26 -14.61
C TYR A 165 12.25 1.84 -15.34
N SER A 166 13.08 2.58 -14.59
CA SER A 166 14.40 3.06 -15.01
C SER A 166 15.51 2.39 -14.19
N ARG A 167 16.73 2.32 -14.77
CA ARG A 167 17.92 1.77 -14.11
C ARG A 167 19.01 2.82 -14.05
#